data_3f452deea3f3a6f1f57fe379195bd17f
#
_entry.id   3f452deea3f3a6f1f57fe379195bd17f
#
_cell.length_a   1.000
_cell.length_b   1.000
_cell.length_c   1.000
_cell.angle_alpha   90.00
_cell.angle_beta   90.00
_cell.angle_gamma   90.00
#
_symmetry.space_group_name_H-M   'P 1'
#
loop_
_entity.id
_entity.type
_entity.pdbx_description
1 polymer ?
#
loop_
_entity_poly.entity_id
_entity_poly.type
_entity_poly.pdbx_seq_one_letter_code
_entity_poly.pdbx_strand_id
1 'polypeptide(L)'
;MGNTPNIRFAGFTDDWEQRKLMEVAEYRNGKAHENEINDDGEYIVVNSKFVSTNGEIRKFSYAQNEPLYENEIAFVLSDVPNGRAIARTFLVDKSGKYTLNQRIAGITPHEDTDPYYLYIKMNRNEYFLKFDDGNKQTNLSIKDVLNYEDMYPSYKEQQKIGMYFQQLDHLITLHQRKCDETKKLKKFMLQKMFPKKDAKKPEIRFAGFTNDWEQRKLGEIVERVTRKNQDLVSELPLTISAQYGLIDQNEFFDKRVASKDVSGYYLIYNGEFAYNKSTSSDAPWGAIKRLDRYENGVLSTLYIVFRIKNEDILNSDFLMNYYDTNNWHKDIQAIASEGARNHGLLNIAPADFFETELMLPQDIEEQKNIGNYFKSLNNLITLHQRKCDELKEFKKYMLQNMFPQKG
;
A
#
# COMPACT_ATOMS: atom_id res chain seq x y z
N MET A 1 -2.37 37.86 14.72
CA MET A 1 -2.44 36.44 14.39
C MET A 1 -2.79 35.72 15.68
N GLY A 2 -3.78 34.82 15.67
CA GLY A 2 -4.23 34.21 16.90
C GLY A 2 -3.23 33.20 17.42
N ASN A 3 -2.90 33.26 18.69
CA ASN A 3 -2.02 32.31 19.39
C ASN A 3 -2.73 30.98 19.68
N THR A 4 -3.83 30.70 19.01
CA THR A 4 -4.68 29.53 19.25
C THR A 4 -5.03 28.83 17.93
N PRO A 5 -5.20 27.49 17.95
CA PRO A 5 -5.57 26.71 16.76
C PRO A 5 -7.03 26.91 16.35
N ASN A 6 -7.36 26.56 15.09
CA ASN A 6 -8.74 26.60 14.56
C ASN A 6 -9.66 25.58 15.23
N ILE A 7 -9.12 24.41 15.57
CA ILE A 7 -9.86 23.33 16.28
C ILE A 7 -9.18 23.11 17.62
N ARG A 8 -9.96 23.13 18.68
CA ARG A 8 -9.49 22.98 20.05
C ARG A 8 -10.48 22.14 20.88
N PHE A 9 -9.98 21.41 21.85
CA PHE A 9 -10.84 20.69 22.78
C PHE A 9 -11.64 21.67 23.66
N ALA A 10 -12.90 21.35 23.92
CA ALA A 10 -13.75 22.14 24.81
C ALA A 10 -13.13 22.23 26.22
N GLY A 11 -13.21 23.42 26.79
CA GLY A 11 -12.71 23.72 28.15
C GLY A 11 -11.27 24.29 28.20
N PHE A 12 -10.60 24.44 27.06
CA PHE A 12 -9.30 25.14 26.96
C PHE A 12 -9.51 26.47 26.27
N THR A 13 -9.24 27.56 26.96
CA THR A 13 -9.47 28.95 26.49
C THR A 13 -8.20 29.79 26.52
N ASP A 14 -7.22 29.39 27.33
CA ASP A 14 -5.97 30.16 27.52
C ASP A 14 -5.15 30.22 26.22
N ASP A 15 -4.47 31.36 26.03
CA ASP A 15 -3.54 31.50 24.89
C ASP A 15 -2.38 30.52 25.03
N TRP A 16 -1.88 30.06 23.88
CA TRP A 16 -0.69 29.23 23.83
C TRP A 16 0.54 30.12 24.00
N GLU A 17 1.56 29.62 24.69
CA GLU A 17 2.81 30.31 24.95
C GLU A 17 3.85 29.98 23.88
N GLN A 18 4.57 30.99 23.40
CA GLN A 18 5.69 30.81 22.50
C GLN A 18 6.92 30.35 23.27
N ARG A 19 7.44 29.15 22.95
CA ARG A 19 8.61 28.56 23.65
C ARG A 19 9.57 27.96 22.62
N LYS A 20 10.86 28.02 22.95
CA LYS A 20 11.90 27.31 22.17
C LYS A 20 12.04 25.86 22.62
N LEU A 21 12.54 25.00 21.71
CA LEU A 21 12.77 23.60 22.05
C LEU A 21 13.68 23.45 23.29
N MET A 22 14.71 24.26 23.43
CA MET A 22 15.60 24.25 24.58
C MET A 22 14.92 24.55 25.93
N GLU A 23 13.72 25.10 25.92
CA GLU A 23 12.92 25.40 27.12
C GLU A 23 11.95 24.27 27.48
N VAL A 24 11.74 23.33 26.56
CA VAL A 24 10.74 22.26 26.71
C VAL A 24 11.35 20.87 26.61
N ALA A 25 12.60 20.73 26.21
CA ALA A 25 13.27 19.44 26.07
C ALA A 25 14.81 19.56 26.16
N GLU A 26 15.45 18.49 26.59
CA GLU A 26 16.89 18.30 26.49
C GLU A 26 17.28 17.72 25.15
N TYR A 27 18.48 18.04 24.68
CA TYR A 27 19.07 17.57 23.44
C TYR A 27 20.36 16.80 23.67
N ARG A 28 20.53 15.67 22.98
CA ARG A 28 21.82 14.96 22.91
C ARG A 28 22.08 14.39 21.52
N ASN A 29 23.35 14.24 21.16
CA ASN A 29 23.72 13.59 19.89
C ASN A 29 23.80 12.07 20.03
N GLY A 30 23.46 11.37 18.99
CA GLY A 30 23.77 9.94 18.86
C GLY A 30 25.26 9.68 18.59
N LYS A 31 25.68 8.43 18.74
CA LYS A 31 27.04 7.94 18.55
C LYS A 31 27.15 6.98 17.39
N ALA A 32 28.34 6.87 16.79
CA ALA A 32 28.62 5.92 15.73
C ALA A 32 28.55 4.46 16.23
N HIS A 33 28.07 3.57 15.35
CA HIS A 33 27.95 2.12 15.62
C HIS A 33 28.54 1.29 14.46
N GLU A 34 29.43 1.87 13.66
CA GLU A 34 29.88 1.27 12.41
C GLU A 34 30.61 -0.06 12.62
N ASN A 35 31.33 -0.17 13.75
CA ASN A 35 32.11 -1.37 14.07
C ASN A 35 31.33 -2.43 14.88
N GLU A 36 30.13 -2.09 15.39
CA GLU A 36 29.33 -2.94 16.25
C GLU A 36 28.07 -3.48 15.57
N ILE A 37 27.87 -3.14 14.28
CA ILE A 37 26.70 -3.61 13.50
C ILE A 37 26.84 -5.12 13.25
N ASN A 38 25.84 -5.85 13.69
CA ASN A 38 25.73 -7.31 13.47
C ASN A 38 24.26 -7.73 13.49
N ASP A 39 23.87 -8.65 12.61
CA ASP A 39 22.50 -9.13 12.52
C ASP A 39 22.02 -9.88 13.78
N ASP A 40 22.97 -10.47 14.57
CA ASP A 40 22.71 -11.12 15.85
C ASP A 40 22.77 -10.15 17.05
N GLY A 41 22.90 -8.85 16.82
CA GLY A 41 22.98 -7.83 17.89
C GLY A 41 21.67 -7.71 18.68
N GLU A 42 21.77 -7.32 19.96
CA GLU A 42 20.62 -7.20 20.87
C GLU A 42 19.88 -5.85 20.71
N TYR A 43 20.59 -4.79 20.30
CA TYR A 43 20.07 -3.43 20.27
C TYR A 43 19.74 -2.98 18.87
N ILE A 44 18.55 -2.40 18.68
CA ILE A 44 18.14 -1.82 17.41
C ILE A 44 18.80 -0.46 17.25
N VAL A 45 19.56 -0.28 16.17
CA VAL A 45 20.22 0.99 15.83
C VAL A 45 19.24 1.93 15.16
N VAL A 46 18.88 3.00 15.87
CA VAL A 46 17.99 4.05 15.36
C VAL A 46 18.79 4.99 14.46
N ASN A 47 18.67 4.79 13.15
CA ASN A 47 19.28 5.59 12.10
C ASN A 47 18.19 6.20 11.19
N SER A 48 18.58 7.03 10.22
CA SER A 48 17.63 7.69 9.29
C SER A 48 16.75 6.69 8.53
N LYS A 49 17.29 5.52 8.15
CA LYS A 49 16.54 4.49 7.45
C LYS A 49 15.48 3.84 8.35
N PHE A 50 15.85 3.51 9.60
CA PHE A 50 14.91 3.00 10.60
C PHE A 50 13.74 3.98 10.81
N VAL A 51 14.06 5.26 11.08
CA VAL A 51 13.03 6.29 11.32
C VAL A 51 12.16 6.52 10.08
N SER A 52 12.76 6.63 8.89
CA SER A 52 12.01 6.90 7.65
C SER A 52 11.12 5.74 7.19
N THR A 53 11.38 4.53 7.66
CA THR A 53 10.58 3.32 7.38
C THR A 53 9.72 2.87 8.57
N ASN A 54 9.54 3.74 9.58
CA ASN A 54 8.79 3.43 10.80
C ASN A 54 9.20 2.10 11.45
N GLY A 55 10.52 1.80 11.45
CA GLY A 55 11.08 0.59 12.05
C GLY A 55 10.96 -0.69 11.22
N GLU A 56 10.55 -0.62 9.97
CA GLU A 56 10.53 -1.79 9.07
C GLU A 56 11.94 -2.27 8.73
N ILE A 57 12.85 -1.33 8.42
CA ILE A 57 14.25 -1.65 8.13
C ILE A 57 15.07 -1.44 9.39
N ARG A 58 15.64 -2.52 9.90
CA ARG A 58 16.42 -2.53 11.15
C ARG A 58 17.84 -2.91 10.88
N LYS A 59 18.75 -2.32 11.69
CA LYS A 59 20.12 -2.79 11.91
C LYS A 59 20.26 -3.06 13.38
N PHE A 60 21.06 -4.06 13.73
CA PHE A 60 21.28 -4.44 15.11
C PHE A 60 22.74 -4.19 15.50
N SER A 61 22.99 -4.02 16.79
CA SER A 61 24.31 -3.84 17.38
C SER A 61 24.45 -4.64 18.66
N TYR A 62 25.65 -5.14 18.96
CA TYR A 62 25.96 -5.70 20.27
C TYR A 62 26.19 -4.62 21.33
N ALA A 63 26.60 -3.41 20.91
CA ALA A 63 26.84 -2.31 21.82
C ALA A 63 25.69 -1.31 21.84
N GLN A 64 25.37 -0.80 22.99
CA GLN A 64 24.41 0.28 23.21
C GLN A 64 25.17 1.56 23.54
N ASN A 65 25.90 2.13 22.55
CA ASN A 65 26.79 3.27 22.75
C ASN A 65 26.08 4.56 23.19
N GLU A 66 24.81 4.70 22.81
CA GLU A 66 23.94 5.80 23.21
C GLU A 66 22.52 5.29 23.44
N PRO A 67 22.19 4.81 24.67
CA PRO A 67 20.87 4.26 24.99
C PRO A 67 19.74 5.25 24.74
N LEU A 68 18.61 4.75 24.25
CA LEU A 68 17.35 5.49 24.20
C LEU A 68 16.39 4.99 25.28
N TYR A 69 15.70 5.90 25.90
CA TYR A 69 14.75 5.64 26.98
C TYR A 69 13.31 5.85 26.51
N GLU A 70 12.37 5.18 27.16
CA GLU A 70 10.95 5.32 26.89
C GLU A 70 10.51 6.79 26.93
N ASN A 71 9.66 7.22 25.99
CA ASN A 71 9.19 8.58 25.79
C ASN A 71 10.24 9.58 25.26
N GLU A 72 11.47 9.17 24.99
CA GLU A 72 12.40 10.01 24.21
C GLU A 72 12.02 10.00 22.72
N ILE A 73 12.40 11.07 22.03
CA ILE A 73 12.18 11.26 20.62
C ILE A 73 13.51 11.19 19.87
N ALA A 74 13.68 10.21 19.01
CA ALA A 74 14.79 10.21 18.05
C ALA A 74 14.43 11.09 16.85
N PHE A 75 15.26 12.10 16.57
CA PHE A 75 15.03 13.12 15.56
C PHE A 75 16.10 13.10 14.48
N VAL A 76 15.72 12.98 13.22
CA VAL A 76 16.66 12.87 12.09
C VAL A 76 17.26 14.22 11.73
N LEU A 77 18.57 14.34 11.87
CA LEU A 77 19.33 15.57 11.63
C LEU A 77 19.84 15.70 10.18
N SER A 78 19.95 14.59 9.43
CA SER A 78 20.65 14.61 8.13
C SER A 78 19.96 13.71 7.11
N ASP A 79 19.87 14.22 5.87
CA ASP A 79 19.35 13.46 4.73
C ASP A 79 19.99 13.93 3.41
N VAL A 80 19.83 13.13 2.35
CA VAL A 80 20.17 13.51 0.97
C VAL A 80 19.27 14.66 0.47
N PRO A 81 19.66 15.38 -0.60
CA PRO A 81 18.82 16.44 -1.17
C PRO A 81 17.41 15.93 -1.51
N ASN A 82 16.40 16.73 -1.16
CA ASN A 82 15.00 16.35 -1.30
C ASN A 82 14.63 15.01 -0.62
N GLY A 83 15.39 14.64 0.40
CA GLY A 83 15.21 13.40 1.15
C GLY A 83 13.92 13.39 1.97
N ARG A 84 13.43 12.18 2.23
CA ARG A 84 12.19 12.00 3.00
C ARG A 84 12.42 11.73 4.48
N ALA A 85 13.67 11.57 4.91
CA ALA A 85 14.02 11.26 6.29
C ALA A 85 14.28 12.50 7.15
N ILE A 86 14.75 13.62 6.56
CA ILE A 86 15.05 14.83 7.30
C ILE A 86 13.89 15.29 8.20
N ALA A 87 14.18 15.67 9.43
CA ALA A 87 13.22 16.11 10.44
C ALA A 87 12.10 15.11 10.78
N ARG A 88 12.28 13.82 10.45
CA ARG A 88 11.39 12.77 10.95
C ARG A 88 11.71 12.46 12.40
N THR A 89 10.68 12.06 13.12
CA THR A 89 10.73 11.66 14.52
C THR A 89 10.39 10.18 14.69
N PHE A 90 10.93 9.58 15.74
CA PHE A 90 10.53 8.28 16.25
C PHE A 90 10.39 8.38 17.77
N LEU A 91 9.20 8.10 18.30
CA LEU A 91 8.96 8.06 19.74
C LEU A 91 9.33 6.67 20.28
N VAL A 92 10.20 6.64 21.28
CA VAL A 92 10.72 5.41 21.87
C VAL A 92 9.65 4.72 22.72
N ASP A 93 9.33 3.48 22.37
CA ASP A 93 8.28 2.67 23.02
C ASP A 93 8.76 1.90 24.26
N LYS A 94 10.08 1.71 24.41
CA LYS A 94 10.66 0.91 25.50
C LYS A 94 12.13 1.23 25.71
N SER A 95 12.49 1.46 26.97
CA SER A 95 13.90 1.60 27.39
C SER A 95 14.70 0.31 27.18
N GLY A 96 16.01 0.44 26.93
CA GLY A 96 16.93 -0.70 26.81
C GLY A 96 16.83 -1.50 25.51
N LYS A 97 16.04 -1.06 24.54
CA LYS A 97 15.83 -1.75 23.27
C LYS A 97 16.59 -1.11 22.10
N TYR A 98 16.85 0.18 22.19
CA TYR A 98 17.36 1.00 21.10
C TYR A 98 18.68 1.68 21.46
N THR A 99 19.49 1.93 20.45
CA THR A 99 20.69 2.77 20.55
C THR A 99 20.68 3.83 19.45
N LEU A 100 21.03 5.07 19.81
CA LEU A 100 20.92 6.25 18.97
C LEU A 100 22.17 6.40 18.09
N ASN A 101 21.99 6.38 16.78
CA ASN A 101 23.10 6.51 15.82
C ASN A 101 23.52 7.98 15.63
N GLN A 102 24.75 8.20 15.22
CA GLN A 102 25.23 9.52 14.78
C GLN A 102 24.28 10.12 13.71
N ARG A 103 24.09 11.39 13.59
CA ARG A 103 23.12 12.06 12.72
C ARG A 103 21.64 11.93 13.14
N ILE A 104 21.40 11.34 14.29
CA ILE A 104 20.10 11.36 14.94
C ILE A 104 20.28 12.03 16.30
N ALA A 105 19.39 12.97 16.64
CA ALA A 105 19.34 13.56 17.97
C ALA A 105 18.39 12.76 18.87
N GLY A 106 18.74 12.63 20.14
CA GLY A 106 17.83 12.25 21.21
C GLY A 106 17.25 13.53 21.84
N ILE A 107 15.94 13.63 21.86
CA ILE A 107 15.19 14.74 22.46
C ILE A 107 14.40 14.17 23.63
N THR A 108 14.72 14.64 24.84
CA THR A 108 14.05 14.22 26.08
C THR A 108 13.12 15.34 26.53
N PRO A 109 11.78 15.18 26.42
CA PRO A 109 10.83 16.20 26.86
C PRO A 109 10.96 16.46 28.37
N HIS A 110 10.80 17.72 28.78
CA HIS A 110 10.73 18.10 30.21
C HIS A 110 9.39 17.64 30.83
N GLU A 111 9.28 17.67 32.15
CA GLU A 111 8.10 17.20 32.89
C GLU A 111 6.78 17.93 32.52
N ASP A 112 6.87 19.17 32.01
CA ASP A 112 5.77 20.01 31.59
C ASP A 112 5.46 19.87 30.07
N THR A 113 6.09 18.92 29.41
CA THR A 113 5.96 18.70 27.96
C THR A 113 5.55 17.24 27.65
N ASP A 114 4.39 17.06 27.05
CA ASP A 114 3.92 15.72 26.67
C ASP A 114 4.75 15.13 25.53
N PRO A 115 5.33 13.93 25.69
CA PRO A 115 6.21 13.33 24.69
C PRO A 115 5.53 13.09 23.33
N TYR A 116 4.27 12.65 23.33
CA TYR A 116 3.57 12.37 22.08
C TYR A 116 3.19 13.66 21.36
N TYR A 117 2.79 14.70 22.11
CA TYR A 117 2.57 16.04 21.58
C TYR A 117 3.82 16.59 20.89
N LEU A 118 4.97 16.54 21.57
CA LEU A 118 6.24 17.03 21.02
C LEU A 118 6.68 16.20 19.80
N TYR A 119 6.56 14.89 19.87
CA TYR A 119 6.83 13.97 18.75
C TYR A 119 6.07 14.35 17.48
N ILE A 120 4.78 14.62 17.58
CA ILE A 120 3.95 15.03 16.43
C ILE A 120 4.37 16.41 15.92
N LYS A 121 4.56 17.35 16.85
CA LYS A 121 4.86 18.75 16.57
C LYS A 121 6.17 18.93 15.82
N MET A 122 7.18 18.15 16.16
CA MET A 122 8.49 18.17 15.51
C MET A 122 8.51 17.42 14.18
N ASN A 123 7.67 16.39 14.01
CA ASN A 123 7.75 15.48 12.86
C ASN A 123 7.51 16.19 11.53
N ARG A 124 8.55 16.32 10.72
CA ARG A 124 8.51 16.99 9.42
C ARG A 124 7.95 18.42 9.49
N ASN A 125 8.20 19.12 10.60
CA ASN A 125 7.77 20.50 10.76
C ASN A 125 8.46 21.41 9.72
N GLU A 126 7.71 22.33 9.14
CA GLU A 126 8.16 23.26 8.08
C GLU A 126 9.36 24.09 8.50
N TYR A 127 9.49 24.42 9.80
CA TYR A 127 10.68 25.10 10.31
C TYR A 127 11.96 24.36 9.97
N PHE A 128 11.99 23.03 10.13
CA PHE A 128 13.18 22.24 9.84
C PHE A 128 13.34 21.96 8.34
N LEU A 129 12.21 21.81 7.62
CA LEU A 129 12.23 21.50 6.19
C LEU A 129 12.78 22.66 5.34
N LYS A 130 12.67 23.91 5.79
CA LYS A 130 13.25 25.07 5.10
C LYS A 130 14.78 25.05 4.98
N PHE A 131 15.46 24.20 5.75
CA PHE A 131 16.92 24.02 5.65
C PHE A 131 17.33 23.09 4.51
N ASP A 132 16.39 22.36 3.90
CA ASP A 132 16.63 21.52 2.73
C ASP A 132 16.46 22.36 1.45
N ASP A 133 17.58 22.75 0.84
CA ASP A 133 17.62 23.54 -0.40
C ASP A 133 17.48 22.68 -1.67
N GLY A 134 17.37 21.36 -1.51
CA GLY A 134 17.24 20.38 -2.60
C GLY A 134 18.50 20.16 -3.44
N ASN A 135 19.63 20.85 -3.12
CA ASN A 135 20.87 20.78 -3.93
C ASN A 135 21.99 19.99 -3.25
N LYS A 136 22.06 20.02 -1.94
CA LYS A 136 23.10 19.35 -1.14
C LYS A 136 22.48 18.56 0.01
N GLN A 137 23.32 17.71 0.62
CA GLN A 137 22.95 17.03 1.84
C GLN A 137 22.56 18.05 2.91
N THR A 138 21.35 17.92 3.44
CA THR A 138 20.85 18.73 4.54
C THR A 138 21.43 18.20 5.85
N ASN A 139 21.94 19.11 6.70
CA ASN A 139 22.38 18.80 8.06
C ASN A 139 21.87 19.89 9.00
N LEU A 140 20.98 19.53 9.91
CA LEU A 140 20.51 20.41 10.96
C LEU A 140 21.56 20.47 12.07
N SER A 141 22.01 21.67 12.42
CA SER A 141 22.90 21.87 13.56
C SER A 141 22.15 21.81 14.90
N ILE A 142 22.86 21.59 15.98
CA ILE A 142 22.28 21.64 17.33
C ILE A 142 21.56 22.98 17.56
N LYS A 143 22.14 24.08 17.06
CA LYS A 143 21.55 25.41 17.17
C LYS A 143 20.25 25.53 16.42
N ASP A 144 20.15 24.94 15.21
CA ASP A 144 18.94 24.96 14.43
C ASP A 144 17.81 24.19 15.12
N VAL A 145 18.13 23.07 15.78
CA VAL A 145 17.16 22.27 16.53
C VAL A 145 16.71 22.95 17.79
N LEU A 146 17.66 23.42 18.64
CA LEU A 146 17.35 24.06 19.92
C LEU A 146 16.64 25.40 19.79
N ASN A 147 16.86 26.14 18.70
CA ASN A 147 16.17 27.39 18.38
C ASN A 147 14.81 27.19 17.68
N TYR A 148 14.38 25.97 17.50
CA TYR A 148 13.01 25.72 17.02
C TYR A 148 12.02 26.32 18.01
N GLU A 149 11.27 27.30 17.58
CA GLU A 149 10.33 28.07 18.38
C GLU A 149 8.92 27.85 17.86
N ASP A 150 7.99 27.54 18.75
CA ASP A 150 6.61 27.31 18.41
C ASP A 150 5.67 27.59 19.60
N MET A 151 4.35 27.55 19.35
CA MET A 151 3.32 27.77 20.35
C MET A 151 3.02 26.48 21.12
N TYR A 152 2.96 26.55 22.44
CA TYR A 152 2.69 25.43 23.35
C TYR A 152 1.47 25.74 24.25
N PRO A 153 0.48 24.86 24.32
CA PRO A 153 -0.62 24.97 25.28
C PRO A 153 -0.20 24.51 26.69
N SER A 154 -1.12 24.62 27.64
CA SER A 154 -0.96 23.99 28.94
C SER A 154 -0.65 22.49 28.83
N TYR A 155 0.10 21.91 29.77
CA TYR A 155 0.47 20.48 29.77
C TYR A 155 -0.76 19.56 29.66
N LYS A 156 -1.89 19.89 30.33
CA LYS A 156 -3.14 19.13 30.24
C LYS A 156 -3.72 19.11 28.83
N GLU A 157 -3.59 20.20 28.11
CA GLU A 157 -4.05 20.26 26.72
C GLU A 157 -3.10 19.51 25.80
N GLN A 158 -1.78 19.62 26.00
CA GLN A 158 -0.77 18.82 25.29
C GLN A 158 -1.08 17.33 25.43
N GLN A 159 -1.35 16.85 26.64
CA GLN A 159 -1.72 15.45 26.88
C GLN A 159 -2.98 15.04 26.11
N LYS A 160 -4.02 15.89 26.07
CA LYS A 160 -5.25 15.59 25.30
C LYS A 160 -4.97 15.52 23.79
N ILE A 161 -4.19 16.44 23.27
CA ILE A 161 -3.78 16.45 21.86
C ILE A 161 -2.93 15.21 21.58
N GLY A 162 -1.94 14.91 22.40
CA GLY A 162 -1.09 13.73 22.27
C GLY A 162 -1.88 12.44 22.25
N MET A 163 -2.74 12.21 23.24
CA MET A 163 -3.61 11.03 23.29
C MET A 163 -4.53 10.90 22.07
N TYR A 164 -5.10 12.00 21.59
CA TYR A 164 -5.95 12.00 20.40
C TYR A 164 -5.22 11.50 19.16
N PHE A 165 -4.05 12.05 18.88
CA PHE A 165 -3.24 11.61 17.73
C PHE A 165 -2.67 10.22 17.92
N GLN A 166 -2.34 9.82 19.15
CA GLN A 166 -1.91 8.46 19.46
C GLN A 166 -3.01 7.43 19.12
N GLN A 167 -4.27 7.74 19.44
CA GLN A 167 -5.41 6.91 19.08
C GLN A 167 -5.59 6.83 17.55
N LEU A 168 -5.45 7.95 16.83
CA LEU A 168 -5.51 7.94 15.37
C LEU A 168 -4.40 7.08 14.77
N ASP A 169 -3.16 7.20 15.24
CA ASP A 169 -2.04 6.39 14.77
C ASP A 169 -2.23 4.90 15.08
N HIS A 170 -2.78 4.59 16.24
CA HIS A 170 -3.14 3.23 16.58
C HIS A 170 -4.19 2.64 15.62
N LEU A 171 -5.25 3.40 15.31
CA LEU A 171 -6.29 2.97 14.37
C LEU A 171 -5.74 2.79 12.94
N ILE A 172 -4.91 3.72 12.45
CA ILE A 172 -4.25 3.62 11.16
C ILE A 172 -3.41 2.33 11.09
N THR A 173 -2.58 2.09 12.12
CA THR A 173 -1.73 0.90 12.20
C THR A 173 -2.55 -0.38 12.27
N LEU A 174 -3.65 -0.40 13.02
CA LEU A 174 -4.55 -1.54 13.13
C LEU A 174 -5.20 -1.89 11.78
N HIS A 175 -5.71 -0.88 11.06
CA HIS A 175 -6.32 -1.10 9.75
C HIS A 175 -5.29 -1.53 8.71
N GLN A 176 -4.09 -0.94 8.71
CA GLN A 176 -3.00 -1.37 7.82
C GLN A 176 -2.63 -2.83 8.08
N ARG A 177 -2.42 -3.22 9.34
CA ARG A 177 -2.11 -4.60 9.71
C ARG A 177 -3.20 -5.58 9.26
N LYS A 178 -4.47 -5.26 9.51
CA LYS A 178 -5.59 -6.11 9.08
C LYS A 178 -5.65 -6.26 7.56
N CYS A 179 -5.37 -5.18 6.81
CA CYS A 179 -5.30 -5.22 5.36
C CYS A 179 -4.19 -6.18 4.89
N ASP A 180 -2.99 -6.08 5.48
CA ASP A 180 -1.83 -6.90 5.10
C ASP A 180 -2.01 -8.37 5.49
N GLU A 181 -2.56 -8.65 6.68
CA GLU A 181 -2.91 -10.00 7.14
C GLU A 181 -3.97 -10.63 6.21
N THR A 182 -4.98 -9.88 5.80
CA THR A 182 -6.02 -10.39 4.87
C THR A 182 -5.45 -10.64 3.47
N LYS A 183 -4.54 -9.78 2.97
CA LYS A 183 -3.82 -10.03 1.71
C LYS A 183 -2.96 -11.30 1.77
N LYS A 184 -2.26 -11.53 2.88
CA LYS A 184 -1.48 -12.75 3.11
C LYS A 184 -2.38 -13.99 3.16
N LEU A 185 -3.51 -13.90 3.87
CA LEU A 185 -4.50 -14.98 3.92
C LEU A 185 -5.06 -15.28 2.53
N LYS A 186 -5.45 -14.26 1.75
CA LYS A 186 -5.93 -14.45 0.37
C LYS A 186 -4.89 -15.18 -0.47
N LYS A 187 -3.63 -14.74 -0.44
CA LYS A 187 -2.54 -15.39 -1.18
C LYS A 187 -2.35 -16.85 -0.78
N PHE A 188 -2.36 -17.15 0.51
CA PHE A 188 -2.26 -18.50 1.03
C PHE A 188 -3.45 -19.38 0.56
N MET A 189 -4.68 -18.87 0.66
CA MET A 189 -5.87 -19.61 0.28
C MET A 189 -5.96 -19.85 -1.24
N LEU A 190 -5.52 -18.88 -2.08
CA LEU A 190 -5.38 -19.10 -3.53
C LEU A 190 -4.44 -20.27 -3.86
N GLN A 191 -3.38 -20.47 -3.08
CA GLN A 191 -2.46 -21.59 -3.28
C GLN A 191 -3.02 -22.94 -2.78
N LYS A 192 -3.98 -22.92 -1.85
CA LYS A 192 -4.51 -24.11 -1.19
C LYS A 192 -5.90 -24.55 -1.67
N MET A 193 -6.73 -23.60 -2.12
CA MET A 193 -8.09 -23.87 -2.57
C MET A 193 -8.20 -24.11 -4.08
N PHE A 194 -7.10 -24.04 -4.81
CA PHE A 194 -7.00 -24.46 -6.20
C PHE A 194 -6.03 -25.64 -6.31
N PRO A 195 -6.35 -26.69 -7.07
CA PRO A 195 -5.48 -27.84 -7.23
C PRO A 195 -4.12 -27.45 -7.79
N LYS A 196 -3.05 -28.04 -7.26
CA LYS A 196 -1.74 -27.98 -7.90
C LYS A 196 -1.77 -28.77 -9.21
N LYS A 197 -0.77 -28.55 -10.05
CA LYS A 197 -0.60 -29.33 -11.27
C LYS A 197 -0.71 -30.82 -10.96
N ASP A 198 -1.41 -31.55 -11.85
CA ASP A 198 -1.64 -32.99 -11.81
C ASP A 198 -2.51 -33.47 -10.62
N ALA A 199 -2.98 -32.55 -9.75
CA ALA A 199 -3.94 -32.86 -8.70
C ALA A 199 -5.37 -32.57 -9.16
N LYS A 200 -6.30 -33.47 -8.86
CA LYS A 200 -7.72 -33.32 -9.16
C LYS A 200 -8.52 -32.72 -8.00
N LYS A 201 -7.87 -32.40 -6.89
CA LYS A 201 -8.51 -31.83 -5.69
C LYS A 201 -7.58 -30.79 -5.07
N PRO A 202 -8.13 -29.69 -4.52
CA PRO A 202 -7.34 -28.74 -3.75
C PRO A 202 -6.96 -29.30 -2.37
N GLU A 203 -5.94 -28.70 -1.74
CA GLU A 203 -5.52 -29.10 -0.38
C GLU A 203 -6.54 -28.65 0.69
N ILE A 204 -7.18 -27.49 0.49
CA ILE A 204 -8.25 -26.97 1.35
C ILE A 204 -9.52 -26.88 0.51
N ARG A 205 -10.61 -27.41 1.02
CA ARG A 205 -11.91 -27.51 0.36
C ARG A 205 -13.05 -27.33 1.34
N PHE A 206 -14.17 -26.80 0.86
CA PHE A 206 -15.37 -26.74 1.68
C PHE A 206 -15.92 -28.14 1.97
N ALA A 207 -16.49 -28.31 3.15
CA ALA A 207 -17.11 -29.59 3.53
C ALA A 207 -18.30 -29.92 2.60
N GLY A 208 -18.48 -31.22 2.32
CA GLY A 208 -19.58 -31.70 1.48
C GLY A 208 -19.21 -31.95 0.03
N PHE A 209 -18.12 -31.40 -0.48
CA PHE A 209 -17.66 -31.61 -1.85
C PHE A 209 -16.56 -32.66 -1.89
N THR A 210 -16.80 -33.78 -2.57
CA THR A 210 -15.88 -34.93 -2.61
C THR A 210 -15.42 -35.31 -4.00
N ASN A 211 -16.17 -34.96 -5.05
CA ASN A 211 -15.88 -35.31 -6.43
C ASN A 211 -14.57 -34.68 -6.91
N ASP A 212 -13.86 -35.34 -7.80
CA ASP A 212 -12.72 -34.78 -8.47
C ASP A 212 -13.15 -33.57 -9.31
N TRP A 213 -12.28 -32.57 -9.37
CA TRP A 213 -12.43 -31.48 -10.33
C TRP A 213 -12.16 -32.01 -11.73
N GLU A 214 -12.80 -31.40 -12.73
CA GLU A 214 -12.62 -31.75 -14.13
C GLU A 214 -11.74 -30.74 -14.86
N GLN A 215 -11.03 -31.22 -15.85
CA GLN A 215 -10.26 -30.40 -16.77
C GLN A 215 -11.11 -30.04 -17.96
N ARG A 216 -11.24 -28.75 -18.28
CA ARG A 216 -12.02 -28.25 -19.39
C ARG A 216 -11.19 -27.26 -20.22
N LYS A 217 -11.33 -27.31 -21.54
CA LYS A 217 -10.79 -26.28 -22.41
C LYS A 217 -11.53 -24.97 -22.20
N LEU A 218 -10.79 -23.86 -22.16
CA LEU A 218 -11.37 -22.54 -21.97
C LEU A 218 -12.45 -22.24 -23.03
N GLY A 219 -12.18 -22.54 -24.31
CA GLY A 219 -13.11 -22.32 -25.42
C GLY A 219 -14.40 -23.12 -25.37
N GLU A 220 -14.51 -24.18 -24.54
CA GLU A 220 -15.77 -24.90 -24.31
C GLU A 220 -16.73 -24.08 -23.44
N ILE A 221 -16.23 -23.31 -22.49
CA ILE A 221 -17.00 -22.67 -21.40
C ILE A 221 -17.07 -21.14 -21.50
N VAL A 222 -16.21 -20.53 -22.35
CA VAL A 222 -16.27 -19.10 -22.67
C VAL A 222 -16.33 -18.88 -24.17
N GLU A 223 -16.75 -17.70 -24.57
CA GLU A 223 -16.74 -17.29 -25.99
C GLU A 223 -15.99 -15.96 -26.15
N ARG A 224 -15.34 -15.82 -27.30
CA ARG A 224 -14.59 -14.60 -27.64
C ARG A 224 -15.56 -13.46 -27.94
N VAL A 225 -15.25 -12.28 -27.38
CA VAL A 225 -15.93 -11.03 -27.69
C VAL A 225 -15.09 -10.26 -28.70
N THR A 226 -15.68 -10.00 -29.88
CA THR A 226 -15.07 -9.23 -30.98
C THR A 226 -15.89 -7.98 -31.33
N ARG A 227 -16.89 -7.66 -30.52
CA ARG A 227 -17.75 -6.50 -30.64
C ARG A 227 -16.94 -5.23 -30.71
N LYS A 228 -17.11 -4.46 -31.79
CA LYS A 228 -16.46 -3.16 -31.99
C LYS A 228 -17.32 -2.03 -31.43
N ASN A 229 -16.67 -0.96 -31.05
CA ASN A 229 -17.30 0.26 -30.55
C ASN A 229 -17.73 1.19 -31.71
N GLN A 230 -18.25 0.63 -32.81
CA GLN A 230 -18.56 1.38 -34.04
C GLN A 230 -19.53 2.53 -33.81
N ASP A 231 -20.49 2.34 -32.91
CA ASP A 231 -21.51 3.35 -32.58
C ASP A 231 -21.05 4.29 -31.44
N LEU A 232 -19.77 4.25 -31.04
CA LEU A 232 -19.19 5.05 -29.97
C LEU A 232 -19.99 4.95 -28.65
N VAL A 233 -20.44 3.73 -28.30
CA VAL A 233 -21.21 3.46 -27.07
C VAL A 233 -20.41 3.82 -25.82
N SER A 234 -19.08 3.74 -25.86
CA SER A 234 -18.19 4.13 -24.79
C SER A 234 -16.99 4.91 -25.30
N GLU A 235 -16.64 5.97 -24.61
CA GLU A 235 -15.39 6.72 -24.82
C GLU A 235 -14.34 6.45 -23.73
N LEU A 236 -14.61 5.50 -22.81
CA LEU A 236 -13.76 5.16 -21.68
C LEU A 236 -12.68 4.13 -22.07
N PRO A 237 -11.43 4.54 -22.32
CA PRO A 237 -10.37 3.59 -22.61
C PRO A 237 -9.92 2.90 -21.33
N LEU A 238 -9.88 1.57 -21.34
CA LEU A 238 -9.48 0.77 -20.19
C LEU A 238 -8.08 0.19 -20.35
N THR A 239 -7.44 -0.04 -19.21
CA THR A 239 -6.21 -0.84 -19.09
C THR A 239 -6.31 -1.80 -17.93
N ILE A 240 -5.48 -2.85 -17.92
CA ILE A 240 -5.40 -3.78 -16.79
C ILE A 240 -4.28 -3.35 -15.85
N SER A 241 -4.66 -3.05 -14.61
CA SER A 241 -3.77 -2.96 -13.47
C SER A 241 -3.77 -4.29 -12.71
N ALA A 242 -2.60 -4.80 -12.32
CA ALA A 242 -2.50 -6.01 -11.50
C ALA A 242 -3.25 -5.86 -10.17
N GLN A 243 -3.24 -4.66 -9.59
CA GLN A 243 -3.83 -4.35 -8.29
C GLN A 243 -5.32 -3.96 -8.38
N TYR A 244 -5.71 -3.18 -9.41
CA TYR A 244 -7.02 -2.53 -9.46
C TYR A 244 -7.97 -3.13 -10.51
N GLY A 245 -7.53 -4.15 -11.25
CA GLY A 245 -8.33 -4.75 -12.31
C GLY A 245 -8.38 -3.89 -13.58
N LEU A 246 -9.52 -3.90 -14.27
CA LEU A 246 -9.77 -3.02 -15.42
C LEU A 246 -10.15 -1.61 -14.92
N ILE A 247 -9.33 -0.64 -15.27
CA ILE A 247 -9.44 0.76 -14.82
C ILE A 247 -9.29 1.74 -15.97
N ASP A 248 -9.71 2.99 -15.77
CA ASP A 248 -9.51 4.06 -16.74
C ASP A 248 -8.02 4.22 -17.06
N GLN A 249 -7.70 4.11 -18.35
CA GLN A 249 -6.33 4.23 -18.85
C GLN A 249 -5.75 5.63 -18.65
N ASN A 250 -6.58 6.67 -18.74
CA ASN A 250 -6.13 8.05 -18.58
C ASN A 250 -5.75 8.36 -17.12
N GLU A 251 -6.55 7.85 -16.16
CA GLU A 251 -6.22 7.97 -14.73
C GLU A 251 -4.95 7.19 -14.38
N PHE A 252 -4.78 5.99 -14.95
CA PHE A 252 -3.63 5.14 -14.63
C PHE A 252 -2.30 5.70 -15.11
N PHE A 253 -2.26 6.31 -16.32
CA PHE A 253 -1.04 6.83 -16.92
C PHE A 253 -0.86 8.35 -16.76
N ASP A 254 -1.81 9.03 -16.10
CA ASP A 254 -1.87 10.49 -15.99
C ASP A 254 -1.73 11.20 -17.38
N LYS A 255 -2.17 10.53 -18.43
CA LYS A 255 -2.19 11.01 -19.81
C LYS A 255 -3.05 10.13 -20.70
N ARG A 256 -3.52 10.68 -21.83
CA ARG A 256 -4.20 9.88 -22.85
C ARG A 256 -3.19 9.04 -23.65
N VAL A 257 -3.34 7.72 -23.60
CA VAL A 257 -2.56 6.74 -24.38
C VAL A 257 -3.39 6.18 -25.55
N ALA A 258 -4.71 6.02 -25.34
CA ALA A 258 -5.63 5.56 -26.38
C ALA A 258 -5.73 6.55 -27.55
N SER A 259 -6.01 6.04 -28.75
CA SER A 259 -6.37 6.86 -29.91
C SER A 259 -7.53 7.81 -29.59
N LYS A 260 -7.61 8.93 -30.30
CA LYS A 260 -8.78 9.82 -30.24
C LYS A 260 -10.03 9.11 -30.78
N ASP A 261 -9.86 8.35 -31.87
CA ASP A 261 -10.90 7.50 -32.42
C ASP A 261 -10.77 6.09 -31.80
N VAL A 262 -11.77 5.72 -31.04
CA VAL A 262 -11.90 4.41 -30.39
C VAL A 262 -12.98 3.51 -31.02
N SER A 263 -13.53 3.89 -32.19
CA SER A 263 -14.55 3.13 -32.90
C SER A 263 -14.06 1.72 -33.31
N GLY A 264 -12.77 1.60 -33.61
CA GLY A 264 -12.11 0.35 -33.94
C GLY A 264 -11.73 -0.52 -32.73
N TYR A 265 -11.88 -0.03 -31.50
CA TYR A 265 -11.56 -0.78 -30.27
C TYR A 265 -12.65 -1.83 -29.97
N TYR A 266 -12.32 -2.80 -29.13
CA TYR A 266 -13.32 -3.72 -28.59
C TYR A 266 -14.15 -3.01 -27.51
N LEU A 267 -15.48 -3.12 -27.63
CA LEU A 267 -16.43 -2.72 -26.59
C LEU A 267 -16.61 -3.87 -25.61
N ILE A 268 -16.27 -3.64 -24.33
CA ILE A 268 -16.40 -4.59 -23.23
C ILE A 268 -17.48 -4.12 -22.26
N TYR A 269 -18.29 -5.05 -21.74
CA TYR A 269 -19.31 -4.78 -20.72
C TYR A 269 -18.94 -5.37 -19.37
N ASN A 270 -19.60 -4.85 -18.32
CA ASN A 270 -19.49 -5.39 -16.97
C ASN A 270 -19.66 -6.90 -16.94
N GLY A 271 -18.82 -7.61 -16.18
CA GLY A 271 -18.81 -9.07 -16.10
C GLY A 271 -18.00 -9.78 -17.19
N GLU A 272 -17.64 -9.10 -18.30
CA GLU A 272 -16.76 -9.66 -19.33
C GLU A 272 -15.28 -9.58 -18.90
N PHE A 273 -14.46 -10.47 -19.43
CA PHE A 273 -13.05 -10.62 -19.12
C PHE A 273 -12.16 -10.10 -20.24
N ALA A 274 -10.98 -9.65 -19.87
CA ALA A 274 -9.94 -9.25 -20.81
C ALA A 274 -8.58 -9.81 -20.42
N TYR A 275 -7.83 -10.33 -21.39
CA TYR A 275 -6.44 -10.72 -21.24
C TYR A 275 -5.54 -9.67 -21.89
N ASN A 276 -4.68 -9.06 -21.10
CA ASN A 276 -3.60 -8.21 -21.57
C ASN A 276 -2.33 -9.05 -21.72
N LYS A 277 -1.83 -9.15 -22.94
CA LYS A 277 -0.61 -9.90 -23.28
C LYS A 277 0.69 -9.16 -22.96
N SER A 278 0.62 -7.91 -22.47
CA SER A 278 1.81 -7.14 -22.06
C SER A 278 2.41 -7.73 -20.81
N THR A 279 3.74 -7.89 -20.81
CA THR A 279 4.50 -8.43 -19.70
C THR A 279 5.09 -7.33 -18.83
N SER A 280 5.21 -7.60 -17.53
CA SER A 280 5.94 -6.78 -16.55
C SER A 280 6.65 -7.68 -15.55
N SER A 281 7.46 -7.10 -14.66
CA SER A 281 8.08 -7.86 -13.55
C SER A 281 7.05 -8.60 -12.71
N ASP A 282 5.90 -7.98 -12.47
CA ASP A 282 4.84 -8.51 -11.62
C ASP A 282 3.83 -9.39 -12.37
N ALA A 283 3.84 -9.31 -13.72
CA ALA A 283 2.95 -10.08 -14.60
C ALA A 283 3.74 -10.64 -15.81
N PRO A 284 4.61 -11.63 -15.61
CA PRO A 284 5.50 -12.13 -16.66
C PRO A 284 4.75 -12.84 -17.80
N TRP A 285 3.52 -13.27 -17.57
CA TRP A 285 2.62 -13.92 -18.56
C TRP A 285 1.41 -13.06 -18.91
N GLY A 286 1.49 -11.73 -18.65
CA GLY A 286 0.34 -10.83 -18.80
C GLY A 286 -0.65 -10.94 -17.65
N ALA A 287 -1.84 -10.39 -17.83
CA ALA A 287 -2.86 -10.37 -16.79
C ALA A 287 -4.26 -10.54 -17.37
N ILE A 288 -5.09 -11.31 -16.68
CA ILE A 288 -6.50 -11.53 -17.02
C ILE A 288 -7.35 -10.94 -15.91
N LYS A 289 -8.28 -10.06 -16.26
CA LYS A 289 -9.18 -9.40 -15.29
C LYS A 289 -10.59 -9.27 -15.88
N ARG A 290 -11.59 -9.24 -14.97
CA ARG A 290 -12.99 -8.97 -15.29
C ARG A 290 -13.28 -7.48 -15.14
N LEU A 291 -14.17 -6.95 -15.97
CA LEU A 291 -14.68 -5.59 -15.82
C LEU A 291 -15.74 -5.56 -14.72
N ASP A 292 -15.38 -4.98 -13.57
CA ASP A 292 -16.26 -4.88 -12.39
C ASP A 292 -16.63 -3.42 -12.04
N ARG A 293 -15.80 -2.42 -12.46
CA ARG A 293 -15.92 -1.04 -12.00
C ARG A 293 -16.87 -0.17 -12.81
N TYR A 294 -17.00 -0.47 -14.09
CA TYR A 294 -17.74 0.33 -15.05
C TYR A 294 -18.79 -0.51 -15.73
N GLU A 295 -19.86 0.10 -16.21
CA GLU A 295 -20.89 -0.59 -16.99
C GLU A 295 -20.32 -1.10 -18.33
N ASN A 296 -19.49 -0.30 -18.96
CA ASN A 296 -18.78 -0.63 -20.20
C ASN A 296 -17.48 0.16 -20.32
N GLY A 297 -16.69 -0.16 -21.33
CA GLY A 297 -15.49 0.54 -21.71
C GLY A 297 -14.92 0.01 -23.02
N VAL A 298 -13.79 0.56 -23.44
CA VAL A 298 -13.13 0.16 -24.69
C VAL A 298 -11.71 -0.34 -24.45
N LEU A 299 -11.33 -1.39 -25.17
CA LEU A 299 -10.02 -2.00 -25.12
C LEU A 299 -9.39 -2.07 -26.51
N SER A 300 -8.08 -1.82 -26.58
CA SER A 300 -7.30 -2.04 -27.80
C SER A 300 -7.48 -3.47 -28.33
N THR A 301 -7.40 -3.65 -29.63
CA THR A 301 -7.49 -4.96 -30.29
C THR A 301 -6.33 -5.91 -29.96
N LEU A 302 -5.33 -5.43 -29.23
CA LEU A 302 -4.26 -6.27 -28.68
C LEU A 302 -4.72 -7.15 -27.52
N TYR A 303 -5.84 -6.81 -26.88
CA TYR A 303 -6.45 -7.63 -25.85
C TYR A 303 -7.24 -8.80 -26.44
N ILE A 304 -7.34 -9.88 -25.68
CA ILE A 304 -8.32 -10.95 -25.95
C ILE A 304 -9.47 -10.74 -24.98
N VAL A 305 -10.65 -10.39 -25.49
CA VAL A 305 -11.86 -10.17 -24.70
C VAL A 305 -12.75 -11.40 -24.81
N PHE A 306 -13.33 -11.84 -23.69
CA PHE A 306 -14.18 -13.02 -23.66
C PHE A 306 -15.24 -12.92 -22.55
N ARG A 307 -16.29 -13.75 -22.69
CA ARG A 307 -17.37 -13.87 -21.70
C ARG A 307 -17.73 -15.33 -21.45
N ILE A 308 -18.34 -15.61 -20.32
CA ILE A 308 -18.85 -16.93 -19.97
C ILE A 308 -20.06 -17.26 -20.84
N LYS A 309 -20.11 -18.49 -21.39
CA LYS A 309 -21.22 -18.97 -22.21
C LYS A 309 -22.45 -19.32 -21.37
N ASN A 310 -22.26 -19.98 -20.24
CA ASN A 310 -23.31 -20.46 -19.36
C ASN A 310 -22.85 -20.37 -17.88
N GLU A 311 -23.55 -19.58 -17.09
CA GLU A 311 -23.25 -19.38 -15.66
C GLU A 311 -23.66 -20.58 -14.78
N ASP A 312 -24.47 -21.52 -15.31
CA ASP A 312 -24.77 -22.78 -14.62
C ASP A 312 -23.59 -23.77 -14.68
N ILE A 313 -22.64 -23.55 -15.57
CA ILE A 313 -21.44 -24.38 -15.76
C ILE A 313 -20.21 -23.73 -15.15
N LEU A 314 -20.07 -22.43 -15.29
CA LEU A 314 -18.90 -21.67 -14.85
C LEU A 314 -19.30 -20.40 -14.11
N ASN A 315 -18.94 -20.34 -12.83
CA ASN A 315 -19.18 -19.14 -12.01
C ASN A 315 -18.13 -18.06 -12.31
N SER A 316 -18.59 -16.84 -12.54
CA SER A 316 -17.73 -15.71 -12.90
C SER A 316 -16.75 -15.30 -11.80
N ASP A 317 -17.15 -15.32 -10.51
CA ASP A 317 -16.27 -15.02 -9.39
C ASP A 317 -15.23 -16.13 -9.17
N PHE A 318 -15.58 -17.41 -9.43
CA PHE A 318 -14.61 -18.51 -9.43
C PHE A 318 -13.54 -18.30 -10.51
N LEU A 319 -13.95 -18.01 -11.76
CA LEU A 319 -13.03 -17.81 -12.88
C LEU A 319 -12.08 -16.63 -12.63
N MET A 320 -12.59 -15.51 -12.08
CA MET A 320 -11.78 -14.37 -11.71
C MET A 320 -10.67 -14.77 -10.72
N ASN A 321 -11.00 -15.58 -9.69
CA ASN A 321 -10.04 -16.02 -8.68
C ASN A 321 -9.09 -17.11 -9.22
N TYR A 322 -9.52 -17.94 -10.17
CA TYR A 322 -8.62 -18.87 -10.88
C TYR A 322 -7.50 -18.09 -11.57
N TYR A 323 -7.81 -16.98 -12.23
CA TYR A 323 -6.81 -16.13 -12.89
C TYR A 323 -5.98 -15.27 -11.91
N ASP A 324 -6.34 -15.18 -10.65
CA ASP A 324 -5.48 -14.64 -9.59
C ASP A 324 -4.44 -15.68 -9.08
N THR A 325 -4.55 -16.97 -9.49
CA THR A 325 -3.53 -18.00 -9.24
C THR A 325 -2.44 -17.99 -10.31
N ASN A 326 -1.40 -18.81 -10.13
CA ASN A 326 -0.38 -19.06 -11.15
C ASN A 326 -0.65 -20.32 -11.99
N ASN A 327 -1.77 -21.00 -11.80
CA ASN A 327 -2.05 -22.29 -12.43
C ASN A 327 -2.09 -22.19 -13.97
N TRP A 328 -2.63 -21.11 -14.51
CA TRP A 328 -2.77 -20.85 -15.95
C TRP A 328 -1.45 -20.37 -16.63
N HIS A 329 -0.45 -19.95 -15.86
CA HIS A 329 0.81 -19.41 -16.41
C HIS A 329 1.53 -20.42 -17.31
N LYS A 330 1.49 -21.70 -16.96
CA LYS A 330 2.21 -22.73 -17.70
C LYS A 330 1.59 -22.99 -19.08
N ASP A 331 0.27 -22.94 -19.19
CA ASP A 331 -0.41 -23.11 -20.47
C ASP A 331 -0.11 -21.90 -21.37
N ILE A 332 -0.12 -20.69 -20.81
CA ILE A 332 0.32 -19.50 -21.55
C ILE A 332 1.78 -19.62 -21.99
N GLN A 333 2.67 -20.13 -21.13
CA GLN A 333 4.06 -20.36 -21.49
C GLN A 333 4.21 -21.33 -22.65
N ALA A 334 3.41 -22.37 -22.68
CA ALA A 334 3.46 -23.39 -23.73
C ALA A 334 3.00 -22.87 -25.10
N ILE A 335 2.02 -21.95 -25.14
CA ILE A 335 1.49 -21.38 -26.39
C ILE A 335 2.19 -20.08 -26.80
N ALA A 336 2.98 -19.46 -25.92
CA ALA A 336 3.78 -18.28 -26.27
C ALA A 336 4.93 -18.70 -27.20
N SER A 337 4.89 -18.23 -28.46
CA SER A 337 5.89 -18.56 -29.46
C SER A 337 7.32 -18.20 -28.98
N GLU A 338 8.25 -19.12 -29.09
CA GLU A 338 9.66 -18.85 -28.88
C GLU A 338 10.12 -17.75 -29.86
N GLY A 339 10.71 -16.69 -29.35
CA GLY A 339 11.42 -15.67 -30.14
C GLY A 339 10.70 -14.36 -30.40
N ALA A 340 9.44 -14.16 -30.03
CA ALA A 340 8.72 -12.90 -30.27
C ALA A 340 8.37 -12.13 -29.00
N ARG A 341 9.37 -11.79 -28.17
CA ARG A 341 9.26 -10.72 -27.17
C ARG A 341 9.57 -9.38 -27.82
N ASN A 342 8.74 -8.96 -28.78
CA ASN A 342 8.82 -7.61 -29.28
C ASN A 342 8.22 -6.66 -28.24
N HIS A 343 9.08 -5.88 -27.58
CA HIS A 343 8.69 -4.79 -26.66
C HIS A 343 7.81 -5.21 -25.46
N GLY A 344 8.01 -6.40 -24.88
CA GLY A 344 7.26 -6.83 -23.70
C GLY A 344 5.83 -7.30 -23.98
N LEU A 345 5.47 -7.63 -25.22
CA LEU A 345 4.18 -8.21 -25.62
C LEU A 345 4.34 -9.68 -26.00
N LEU A 346 3.53 -10.57 -25.39
CA LEU A 346 3.49 -11.98 -25.74
C LEU A 346 2.79 -12.19 -27.11
N ASN A 347 3.40 -13.00 -27.97
CA ASN A 347 2.77 -13.37 -29.23
C ASN A 347 1.90 -14.62 -29.02
N ILE A 348 0.64 -14.40 -28.73
CA ILE A 348 -0.36 -15.45 -28.48
C ILE A 348 -1.55 -15.20 -29.40
N ALA A 349 -1.84 -16.21 -30.25
CA ALA A 349 -3.05 -16.17 -31.06
C ALA A 349 -4.29 -16.40 -30.19
N PRO A 350 -5.40 -15.69 -30.45
CA PRO A 350 -6.63 -15.94 -29.70
C PRO A 350 -7.11 -17.39 -29.74
N ALA A 351 -6.96 -18.10 -30.88
CA ALA A 351 -7.33 -19.50 -30.99
C ALA A 351 -6.56 -20.37 -29.98
N ASP A 352 -5.25 -20.18 -29.87
CA ASP A 352 -4.41 -20.95 -28.93
C ASP A 352 -4.76 -20.64 -27.48
N PHE A 353 -5.12 -19.39 -27.18
CA PHE A 353 -5.56 -19.01 -25.84
C PHE A 353 -6.84 -19.76 -25.42
N PHE A 354 -7.80 -19.97 -26.32
CA PHE A 354 -9.01 -20.71 -26.01
C PHE A 354 -8.82 -22.24 -25.94
N GLU A 355 -7.68 -22.76 -26.39
CA GLU A 355 -7.29 -24.17 -26.20
C GLU A 355 -6.63 -24.42 -24.83
N THR A 356 -6.29 -23.37 -24.06
CA THR A 356 -5.78 -23.54 -22.70
C THR A 356 -6.80 -24.24 -21.80
N GLU A 357 -6.29 -24.96 -20.81
CA GLU A 357 -7.11 -25.80 -19.96
C GLU A 357 -7.18 -25.24 -18.54
N LEU A 358 -8.31 -25.45 -17.89
CA LEU A 358 -8.47 -25.12 -16.49
C LEU A 358 -9.15 -26.25 -15.72
N MET A 359 -8.75 -26.42 -14.46
CA MET A 359 -9.38 -27.34 -13.52
C MET A 359 -10.51 -26.62 -12.80
N LEU A 360 -11.72 -27.16 -12.83
CA LEU A 360 -12.88 -26.58 -12.15
C LEU A 360 -13.72 -27.64 -11.43
N PRO A 361 -14.37 -27.29 -10.32
CA PRO A 361 -15.35 -28.15 -9.69
C PRO A 361 -16.48 -28.46 -10.65
N GLN A 362 -16.93 -29.71 -10.69
CA GLN A 362 -18.12 -30.11 -11.45
C GLN A 362 -19.39 -29.52 -10.84
N ASP A 363 -19.39 -29.30 -9.53
CA ASP A 363 -20.51 -28.72 -8.80
C ASP A 363 -20.42 -27.19 -8.81
N ILE A 364 -21.43 -26.55 -9.41
CA ILE A 364 -21.49 -25.08 -9.51
C ILE A 364 -21.61 -24.41 -8.13
N GLU A 365 -22.18 -25.07 -7.13
CA GLU A 365 -22.26 -24.55 -5.77
C GLU A 365 -20.88 -24.50 -5.10
N GLU A 366 -19.98 -25.43 -5.40
CA GLU A 366 -18.59 -25.34 -4.94
C GLU A 366 -17.88 -24.13 -5.56
N GLN A 367 -18.06 -23.93 -6.87
CA GLN A 367 -17.51 -22.75 -7.56
C GLN A 367 -18.02 -21.44 -6.93
N LYS A 368 -19.32 -21.34 -6.66
CA LYS A 368 -19.95 -20.18 -5.99
C LYS A 368 -19.39 -19.96 -4.59
N ASN A 369 -19.22 -21.03 -3.80
CA ASN A 369 -18.66 -20.94 -2.45
C ASN A 369 -17.23 -20.43 -2.47
N ILE A 370 -16.39 -20.90 -3.40
CA ILE A 370 -15.03 -20.41 -3.60
C ILE A 370 -15.05 -18.94 -4.03
N GLY A 371 -15.86 -18.58 -5.02
CA GLY A 371 -16.03 -17.22 -5.51
C GLY A 371 -16.43 -16.26 -4.39
N ASN A 372 -17.46 -16.60 -3.62
CA ASN A 372 -17.98 -15.80 -2.50
C ASN A 372 -16.94 -15.63 -1.36
N TYR A 373 -16.18 -16.69 -1.06
CA TYR A 373 -15.12 -16.62 -0.06
C TYR A 373 -14.06 -15.57 -0.44
N PHE A 374 -13.53 -15.63 -1.65
CA PHE A 374 -12.53 -14.66 -2.10
C PHE A 374 -13.11 -13.25 -2.30
N LYS A 375 -14.37 -13.14 -2.73
CA LYS A 375 -15.08 -11.85 -2.78
C LYS A 375 -15.16 -11.21 -1.39
N SER A 376 -15.45 -12.01 -0.36
CA SER A 376 -15.48 -11.53 1.03
C SER A 376 -14.10 -11.04 1.48
N LEU A 377 -13.01 -11.77 1.15
CA LEU A 377 -11.65 -11.32 1.43
C LEU A 377 -11.28 -10.02 0.70
N ASN A 378 -11.65 -9.91 -0.59
CA ASN A 378 -11.44 -8.68 -1.37
C ASN A 378 -12.18 -7.48 -0.78
N ASN A 379 -13.42 -7.66 -0.33
CA ASN A 379 -14.20 -6.63 0.33
C ASN A 379 -13.56 -6.17 1.65
N LEU A 380 -13.03 -7.11 2.46
CA LEU A 380 -12.31 -6.77 3.69
C LEU A 380 -11.01 -6.00 3.41
N ILE A 381 -10.24 -6.40 2.40
CA ILE A 381 -9.02 -5.69 1.98
C ILE A 381 -9.37 -4.26 1.57
N THR A 382 -10.38 -4.09 0.71
CA THR A 382 -10.84 -2.77 0.24
C THR A 382 -11.35 -1.91 1.39
N LEU A 383 -12.14 -2.47 2.31
CA LEU A 383 -12.66 -1.78 3.47
C LEU A 383 -11.53 -1.26 4.38
N HIS A 384 -10.57 -2.13 4.71
CA HIS A 384 -9.47 -1.75 5.58
C HIS A 384 -8.53 -0.75 4.93
N GLN A 385 -8.26 -0.89 3.61
CA GLN A 385 -7.45 0.08 2.87
C GLN A 385 -8.13 1.45 2.87
N ARG A 386 -9.41 1.53 2.50
CA ARG A 386 -10.17 2.77 2.50
C ARG A 386 -10.19 3.44 3.88
N LYS A 387 -10.44 2.66 4.93
CA LYS A 387 -10.41 3.18 6.31
C LYS A 387 -9.04 3.73 6.71
N CYS A 388 -7.96 3.05 6.32
CA CYS A 388 -6.61 3.52 6.56
C CYS A 388 -6.35 4.86 5.85
N ASP A 389 -6.78 5.00 4.60
CA ASP A 389 -6.58 6.20 3.81
C ASP A 389 -7.44 7.37 4.33
N GLU A 390 -8.72 7.13 4.65
CA GLU A 390 -9.61 8.11 5.30
C GLU A 390 -9.02 8.63 6.62
N LEU A 391 -8.50 7.74 7.47
CA LEU A 391 -7.89 8.12 8.75
C LEU A 391 -6.58 8.91 8.57
N LYS A 392 -5.78 8.59 7.57
CA LYS A 392 -4.56 9.36 7.23
C LYS A 392 -4.90 10.79 6.78
N GLU A 393 -5.87 10.94 5.90
CA GLU A 393 -6.33 12.26 5.45
C GLU A 393 -6.98 13.05 6.61
N PHE A 394 -7.77 12.38 7.43
CA PHE A 394 -8.33 13.00 8.62
C PHE A 394 -7.25 13.44 9.62
N LYS A 395 -6.22 12.61 9.87
CA LYS A 395 -5.07 12.99 10.70
C LYS A 395 -4.37 14.22 10.15
N LYS A 396 -4.13 14.25 8.85
CA LYS A 396 -3.51 15.39 8.17
C LYS A 396 -4.33 16.68 8.34
N TYR A 397 -5.64 16.60 8.15
CA TYR A 397 -6.56 17.72 8.38
C TYR A 397 -6.51 18.21 9.83
N MET A 398 -6.53 17.31 10.80
CA MET A 398 -6.46 17.67 12.23
C MET A 398 -5.10 18.29 12.61
N LEU A 399 -3.98 17.79 12.05
CA LEU A 399 -2.65 18.39 12.24
C LEU A 399 -2.60 19.85 11.74
N GLN A 400 -3.27 20.15 10.62
CA GLN A 400 -3.33 21.51 10.08
C GLN A 400 -4.22 22.45 10.90
N ASN A 401 -5.20 21.93 11.67
CA ASN A 401 -6.19 22.76 12.35
C ASN A 401 -6.07 22.76 13.87
N MET A 402 -5.45 21.76 14.47
CA MET A 402 -5.22 21.69 15.92
C MET A 402 -3.89 22.30 16.37
N PHE A 403 -3.11 22.85 15.44
CA PHE A 403 -1.92 23.63 15.73
C PHE A 403 -2.06 25.01 15.11
N PRO A 404 -1.60 26.10 15.81
CA PRO A 404 -1.62 27.45 15.26
C PRO A 404 -0.82 27.49 13.95
N GLN A 405 -1.37 28.11 12.93
CA GLN A 405 -0.67 28.30 11.66
C GLN A 405 0.26 29.50 11.79
N LYS A 406 1.52 29.34 11.39
CA LYS A 406 2.45 30.46 11.22
C LYS A 406 2.03 31.18 9.93
N GLY A 407 1.62 32.43 10.06
CA GLY A 407 1.31 33.30 8.93
C GLY A 407 2.58 33.71 8.16
#